data_951ae6b0685d2bff9c20b8379f2e84f9
#
_entry.id   951ae6b0685d2bff9c20b8379f2e84f9
#
_cell.length_a   1.000
_cell.length_b   1.000
_cell.length_c   1.000
_cell.angle_alpha   90.00
_cell.angle_beta   90.00
_cell.angle_gamma   90.00
#
_symmetry.space_group_name_H-M   'P 1'
#
loop_
_entity.id
_entity.type
_entity.pdbx_description
1 polymer ?
#
loop_
_entity_poly.entity_id
_entity_poly.type
_entity_poly.pdbx_seq_one_letter_code
_entity_poly.pdbx_strand_id
1 'polypeptide(L)'
;MADVKTPAATKATLPAEVFNVEVKNHELMKLAYDSYLAQSRKASATTLTRGLVRGGGKKPWAQKGTGRARFGSSRNPIWRGGGIVFGPLGIENYKLKISTQAKRQAVRQALSIANQEGLISVLDLKTTGKTAEAVKFLEDNKFARKTLIVVEEKTPALLRATNNIQNVLLVSTKYLNVYHILNADNIVFSPASLPTLKSWLVKEEA
;
A
#
# COMPACT_ATOMS: atom_id res chain seq x y z
N MET A 1 11.29 -6.32 -28.82
CA MET A 1 11.50 -5.56 -27.59
C MET A 1 11.87 -4.16 -27.98
N ALA A 2 11.02 -3.19 -27.73
CA ALA A 2 11.27 -1.81 -28.14
C ALA A 2 12.20 -1.17 -27.09
N ASP A 3 13.33 -0.65 -27.55
CA ASP A 3 14.28 0.11 -26.75
C ASP A 3 13.57 1.32 -26.10
N VAL A 4 13.32 1.21 -24.81
CA VAL A 4 12.84 2.34 -23.99
C VAL A 4 14.04 3.28 -23.80
N LYS A 5 14.19 4.25 -24.71
CA LYS A 5 15.16 5.33 -24.53
C LYS A 5 14.81 6.09 -23.26
N THR A 6 15.65 5.94 -22.26
CA THR A 6 15.61 6.70 -21.01
C THR A 6 15.60 8.21 -21.31
N PRO A 7 14.66 8.99 -20.76
CA PRO A 7 14.67 10.44 -20.95
C PRO A 7 15.94 11.04 -20.38
N ALA A 8 16.41 12.14 -20.96
CA ALA A 8 17.61 12.86 -20.55
C ALA A 8 17.43 13.38 -19.12
N ALA A 9 17.83 12.57 -18.14
CA ALA A 9 17.80 12.94 -16.74
C ALA A 9 18.75 14.13 -16.52
N THR A 10 18.23 15.24 -16.05
CA THR A 10 19.06 16.28 -15.46
C THR A 10 19.81 15.63 -14.32
N LYS A 11 21.15 15.56 -14.39
CA LYS A 11 22.01 14.96 -13.37
C LYS A 11 22.00 15.80 -12.09
N ALA A 12 20.87 15.85 -11.40
CA ALA A 12 20.89 16.27 -10.02
C ALA A 12 21.60 15.16 -9.24
N THR A 13 22.59 15.51 -8.45
CA THR A 13 23.39 14.55 -7.69
C THR A 13 22.49 13.89 -6.65
N LEU A 14 22.08 12.65 -6.91
CA LEU A 14 21.27 11.85 -5.98
C LEU A 14 22.14 11.52 -4.75
N PRO A 15 21.64 11.67 -3.51
CA PRO A 15 22.40 11.35 -2.30
C PRO A 15 22.71 9.84 -2.25
N ALA A 16 24.00 9.48 -2.32
CA ALA A 16 24.46 8.10 -2.37
C ALA A 16 23.98 7.25 -1.16
N GLU A 17 23.83 7.86 0.00
CA GLU A 17 23.34 7.21 1.24
C GLU A 17 21.92 6.65 1.11
N VAL A 18 21.13 7.17 0.17
CA VAL A 18 19.73 6.77 -0.07
C VAL A 18 19.62 5.90 -1.32
N PHE A 19 20.33 6.26 -2.40
CA PHE A 19 20.15 5.68 -3.74
C PHE A 19 21.25 4.70 -4.16
N ASN A 20 22.25 4.46 -3.31
CA ASN A 20 23.33 3.51 -3.60
C ASN A 20 23.58 2.58 -2.41
N VAL A 21 22.53 2.02 -1.84
CA VAL A 21 22.63 1.03 -0.76
C VAL A 21 22.74 -0.37 -1.36
N GLU A 22 23.70 -1.15 -0.86
CA GLU A 22 23.88 -2.54 -1.27
C GLU A 22 22.67 -3.38 -0.85
N VAL A 23 22.05 -4.08 -1.78
CA VAL A 23 20.91 -4.95 -1.55
C VAL A 23 21.36 -6.40 -1.58
N LYS A 24 21.61 -6.98 -0.42
CA LYS A 24 21.98 -8.40 -0.27
C LYS A 24 20.80 -9.35 -0.37
N ASN A 25 19.63 -8.90 0.05
CA ASN A 25 18.42 -9.72 0.19
C ASN A 25 17.16 -8.87 -0.08
N HIS A 26 16.21 -9.44 -0.81
CA HIS A 26 14.93 -8.79 -1.15
C HIS A 26 13.82 -9.06 -0.12
N GLU A 27 14.06 -9.91 0.89
CA GLU A 27 13.04 -10.30 1.89
C GLU A 27 12.48 -9.11 2.66
N LEU A 28 13.33 -8.15 3.03
CA LEU A 28 12.91 -6.96 3.76
C LEU A 28 11.95 -6.09 2.93
N MET A 29 12.22 -5.93 1.64
CA MET A 29 11.34 -5.20 0.73
C MET A 29 10.01 -5.94 0.55
N LYS A 30 10.05 -7.27 0.37
CA LYS A 30 8.85 -8.10 0.29
C LYS A 30 8.01 -7.98 1.56
N LEU A 31 8.61 -8.09 2.73
CA LEU A 31 7.92 -7.94 4.01
C LEU A 31 7.27 -6.55 4.14
N ALA A 32 7.95 -5.49 3.72
CA ALA A 32 7.41 -4.14 3.73
C ALA A 32 6.24 -3.99 2.75
N TYR A 33 6.33 -4.56 1.56
CA TYR A 33 5.27 -4.59 0.56
C TYR A 33 4.02 -5.34 1.07
N ASP A 34 4.21 -6.54 1.61
CA ASP A 34 3.15 -7.38 2.18
C ASP A 34 2.47 -6.68 3.37
N SER A 35 3.23 -5.99 4.21
CA SER A 35 2.69 -5.18 5.31
C SER A 35 1.75 -4.08 4.81
N TYR A 36 2.09 -3.46 3.70
CA TYR A 36 1.25 -2.44 3.07
C TYR A 36 -0.06 -3.01 2.55
N LEU A 37 0.00 -4.13 1.84
CA LEU A 37 -1.18 -4.84 1.36
C LEU A 37 -2.07 -5.32 2.52
N ALA A 38 -1.45 -5.86 3.57
CA ALA A 38 -2.14 -6.34 4.75
C ALA A 38 -2.86 -5.22 5.53
N GLN A 39 -2.30 -4.00 5.55
CA GLN A 39 -2.92 -2.84 6.19
C GLN A 39 -4.17 -2.34 5.48
N SER A 40 -4.31 -2.57 4.18
CA SER A 40 -5.48 -2.20 3.40
C SER A 40 -6.67 -3.15 3.62
N ARG A 41 -6.41 -4.36 4.13
CA ARG A 41 -7.45 -5.37 4.37
C ARG A 41 -8.30 -5.02 5.58
N LYS A 42 -9.62 -5.18 5.41
CA LYS A 42 -10.61 -5.05 6.47
C LYS A 42 -11.31 -6.37 6.68
N ALA A 43 -11.48 -6.78 7.93
CA ALA A 43 -12.31 -7.90 8.29
C ALA A 43 -13.79 -7.46 8.19
N SER A 44 -14.46 -7.81 7.10
CA SER A 44 -15.88 -7.48 6.89
C SER A 44 -16.77 -8.74 6.85
N ALA A 45 -16.17 -9.91 6.64
CA ALA A 45 -16.91 -11.16 6.67
C ALA A 45 -17.27 -11.51 8.11
N THR A 46 -18.55 -11.79 8.37
CA THR A 46 -19.03 -12.22 9.67
C THR A 46 -20.07 -13.31 9.53
N THR A 47 -20.11 -14.22 10.47
CA THR A 47 -21.11 -15.29 10.56
C THR A 47 -21.84 -15.23 11.88
N LEU A 48 -23.09 -15.67 11.88
CA LEU A 48 -23.89 -15.72 13.09
C LEU A 48 -23.55 -16.94 13.93
N THR A 49 -23.05 -16.71 15.13
CA THR A 49 -22.84 -17.76 16.12
C THR A 49 -24.17 -18.20 16.69
N ARG A 50 -24.22 -19.36 17.40
CA ARG A 50 -25.41 -19.89 18.03
C ARG A 50 -26.17 -18.87 18.89
N GLY A 51 -25.45 -17.94 19.53
CA GLY A 51 -26.07 -16.89 20.35
C GLY A 51 -26.76 -15.80 19.53
N LEU A 52 -26.23 -15.50 18.34
CA LEU A 52 -26.69 -14.41 17.46
C LEU A 52 -27.81 -14.83 16.50
N VAL A 53 -27.93 -16.13 16.19
CA VAL A 53 -28.99 -16.63 15.30
C VAL A 53 -30.36 -16.42 15.98
N ARG A 54 -31.32 -15.88 15.22
CA ARG A 54 -32.70 -15.70 15.67
C ARG A 54 -33.40 -17.05 15.90
N GLY A 55 -34.14 -17.19 16.97
CA GLY A 55 -34.96 -18.38 17.28
C GLY A 55 -34.51 -19.13 18.52
N GLY A 56 -35.01 -20.34 18.73
CA GLY A 56 -34.52 -21.33 19.69
C GLY A 56 -34.80 -21.08 21.18
N GLY A 57 -35.70 -20.21 21.57
CA GLY A 57 -36.04 -19.99 22.97
C GLY A 57 -36.80 -21.19 23.62
N LYS A 58 -37.58 -21.94 22.82
CA LYS A 58 -38.31 -23.13 23.27
C LYS A 58 -37.52 -24.40 22.99
N LYS A 59 -37.48 -25.32 23.97
CA LYS A 59 -36.87 -26.64 23.80
C LYS A 59 -37.68 -27.43 22.76
N PRO A 60 -37.06 -28.06 21.73
CA PRO A 60 -37.76 -28.73 20.63
C PRO A 60 -38.69 -29.87 21.08
N TRP A 61 -38.25 -30.66 22.06
CA TRP A 61 -39.06 -31.77 22.67
C TRP A 61 -38.61 -32.06 24.12
N ALA A 62 -39.37 -32.87 24.81
CA ALA A 62 -39.13 -33.26 26.19
C ALA A 62 -37.79 -34.00 26.35
N GLN A 63 -37.19 -33.91 27.54
CA GLN A 63 -35.86 -34.48 27.82
C GLN A 63 -35.83 -36.02 27.73
N LYS A 64 -36.97 -36.70 28.00
CA LYS A 64 -37.15 -38.15 27.98
C LYS A 64 -38.51 -38.49 27.38
N GLY A 65 -38.73 -39.73 26.96
CA GLY A 65 -40.01 -40.24 26.48
C GLY A 65 -40.33 -40.02 25.01
N THR A 66 -39.38 -39.44 24.20
CA THR A 66 -39.60 -39.14 22.77
C THR A 66 -38.89 -40.08 21.79
N GLY A 67 -38.08 -41.01 22.29
CA GLY A 67 -37.26 -41.89 21.43
C GLY A 67 -36.20 -41.17 20.58
N ARG A 68 -36.02 -39.85 20.73
CA ARG A 68 -35.07 -39.01 19.98
C ARG A 68 -33.87 -38.63 20.83
N ALA A 69 -32.77 -38.29 20.16
CA ALA A 69 -31.61 -37.73 20.85
C ALA A 69 -31.98 -36.45 21.60
N ARG A 70 -31.36 -36.20 22.75
CA ARG A 70 -31.66 -35.02 23.59
C ARG A 70 -31.17 -33.74 22.90
N PHE A 71 -32.06 -32.76 22.77
CA PHE A 71 -31.75 -31.46 22.18
C PHE A 71 -32.26 -30.30 23.03
N GLY A 72 -31.44 -29.28 23.21
CA GLY A 72 -31.76 -28.10 23.99
C GLY A 72 -32.26 -26.92 23.15
N SER A 73 -31.78 -26.78 21.92
CA SER A 73 -32.07 -25.62 21.07
C SER A 73 -31.97 -25.96 19.59
N SER A 74 -32.86 -25.39 18.77
CA SER A 74 -32.84 -25.50 17.31
C SER A 74 -31.71 -24.66 16.65
N ARG A 75 -31.06 -23.78 17.43
CA ARG A 75 -29.91 -22.99 16.94
C ARG A 75 -28.58 -23.77 16.92
N ASN A 76 -28.59 -25.05 17.26
CA ASN A 76 -27.40 -25.87 17.35
C ASN A 76 -26.73 -25.97 15.96
N PRO A 77 -25.39 -25.94 15.85
CA PRO A 77 -24.66 -26.02 14.57
C PRO A 77 -25.03 -27.26 13.73
N ILE A 78 -25.43 -28.34 14.34
CA ILE A 78 -25.84 -29.57 13.66
C ILE A 78 -27.12 -29.40 12.85
N TRP A 79 -27.93 -28.40 13.16
CA TRP A 79 -29.23 -28.20 12.51
C TRP A 79 -29.08 -27.22 11.35
N ARG A 80 -29.85 -27.47 10.30
CA ARG A 80 -29.98 -26.53 9.19
C ARG A 80 -30.55 -25.20 9.70
N GLY A 81 -29.85 -24.11 9.44
CA GLY A 81 -30.17 -22.80 9.98
C GLY A 81 -29.64 -22.56 11.41
N GLY A 82 -28.88 -23.49 11.97
CA GLY A 82 -28.16 -23.29 13.23
C GLY A 82 -26.96 -22.32 13.09
N GLY A 83 -26.39 -21.93 14.24
CA GLY A 83 -25.23 -21.04 14.27
C GLY A 83 -23.94 -21.70 13.80
N ILE A 84 -23.05 -20.92 13.19
CA ILE A 84 -21.72 -21.37 12.77
C ILE A 84 -20.76 -21.28 13.97
N VAL A 85 -19.91 -22.32 14.16
CA VAL A 85 -19.02 -22.40 15.33
C VAL A 85 -17.72 -21.65 15.08
N PHE A 86 -17.04 -21.93 13.96
CA PHE A 86 -15.70 -21.42 13.64
C PHE A 86 -15.70 -20.50 12.41
N GLY A 87 -16.77 -19.75 12.20
CA GLY A 87 -16.82 -18.79 11.11
C GLY A 87 -16.11 -17.48 11.44
N PRO A 88 -15.88 -16.64 10.45
CA PRO A 88 -15.28 -15.33 10.64
C PRO A 88 -16.15 -14.45 11.54
N LEU A 89 -15.53 -13.69 12.41
CA LEU A 89 -16.19 -12.80 13.37
C LEU A 89 -16.25 -11.34 12.93
N GLY A 90 -15.50 -10.95 11.89
CA GLY A 90 -15.42 -9.58 11.41
C GLY A 90 -14.53 -8.66 12.26
N ILE A 91 -13.76 -9.23 13.18
CA ILE A 91 -12.84 -8.51 14.09
C ILE A 91 -11.38 -8.90 13.88
N GLU A 92 -11.11 -9.74 12.89
CA GLU A 92 -9.77 -10.24 12.60
C GLU A 92 -8.82 -9.09 12.23
N ASN A 93 -7.62 -9.13 12.78
CA ASN A 93 -6.60 -8.14 12.53
C ASN A 93 -5.56 -8.67 11.53
N TYR A 94 -5.63 -8.21 10.29
CA TYR A 94 -4.69 -8.58 9.23
C TYR A 94 -3.41 -7.75 9.21
N LYS A 95 -3.28 -6.74 10.08
CA LYS A 95 -2.15 -5.80 10.05
C LYS A 95 -0.84 -6.49 10.43
N LEU A 96 0.15 -6.39 9.56
CA LEU A 96 1.52 -6.82 9.82
C LEU A 96 2.34 -5.61 10.31
N LYS A 97 2.91 -5.72 11.50
CA LYS A 97 3.76 -4.68 12.11
C LYS A 97 5.21 -4.88 11.69
N ILE A 98 5.83 -3.80 11.21
CA ILE A 98 7.26 -3.74 10.92
C ILE A 98 7.84 -2.53 11.65
N SER A 99 9.08 -2.65 12.15
CA SER A 99 9.79 -1.56 12.83
C SER A 99 10.04 -0.38 11.88
N THR A 100 10.15 0.82 12.43
CA THR A 100 10.38 2.04 11.64
C THR A 100 11.74 1.99 10.92
N GLN A 101 12.78 1.46 11.58
CA GLN A 101 14.10 1.29 10.96
C GLN A 101 14.04 0.34 9.77
N ALA A 102 13.38 -0.82 9.92
CA ALA A 102 13.20 -1.77 8.83
C ALA A 102 12.44 -1.18 7.64
N LYS A 103 11.38 -0.36 7.89
CA LYS A 103 10.67 0.35 6.81
C LYS A 103 11.58 1.34 6.06
N ARG A 104 12.37 2.13 6.78
CA ARG A 104 13.32 3.08 6.19
C ARG A 104 14.38 2.36 5.36
N GLN A 105 14.91 1.27 5.89
CA GLN A 105 15.87 0.42 5.17
C GLN A 105 15.26 -0.15 3.89
N ALA A 106 14.05 -0.68 3.96
CA ALA A 106 13.32 -1.22 2.81
C ALA A 106 13.09 -0.16 1.71
N VAL A 107 12.74 1.08 2.09
CA VAL A 107 12.58 2.20 1.15
C VAL A 107 13.91 2.54 0.48
N ARG A 108 15.02 2.60 1.23
CA ARG A 108 16.36 2.85 0.67
C ARG A 108 16.76 1.76 -0.32
N GLN A 109 16.54 0.48 0.01
CA GLN A 109 16.81 -0.64 -0.88
C GLN A 109 15.98 -0.55 -2.18
N ALA A 110 14.69 -0.28 -2.07
CA ALA A 110 13.81 -0.13 -3.24
C ALA A 110 14.23 1.03 -4.15
N LEU A 111 14.62 2.18 -3.58
CA LEU A 111 15.13 3.32 -4.32
C LEU A 111 16.48 3.01 -5.00
N SER A 112 17.35 2.24 -4.35
CA SER A 112 18.64 1.85 -4.93
C SER A 112 18.45 0.93 -6.15
N ILE A 113 17.52 -0.02 -6.10
CA ILE A 113 17.18 -0.86 -7.25
C ILE A 113 16.58 -0.01 -8.37
N ALA A 114 15.61 0.84 -8.08
CA ALA A 114 15.01 1.72 -9.08
C ALA A 114 16.02 2.67 -9.73
N ASN A 115 17.04 3.09 -8.98
CA ASN A 115 18.16 3.90 -9.53
C ASN A 115 19.07 3.07 -10.44
N GLN A 116 19.37 1.82 -10.09
CA GLN A 116 20.15 0.92 -10.93
C GLN A 116 19.45 0.59 -12.25
N GLU A 117 18.12 0.48 -12.22
CA GLU A 117 17.28 0.27 -13.40
C GLU A 117 17.06 1.55 -14.22
N GLY A 118 17.52 2.71 -13.74
CA GLY A 118 17.37 3.99 -14.42
C GLY A 118 15.95 4.55 -14.45
N LEU A 119 15.08 4.12 -13.53
CA LEU A 119 13.68 4.56 -13.45
C LEU A 119 13.49 5.92 -12.78
N ILE A 120 14.58 6.49 -12.20
CA ILE A 120 14.52 7.72 -11.41
C ILE A 120 14.90 8.91 -12.26
N SER A 121 14.07 9.94 -12.23
CA SER A 121 14.31 11.24 -12.86
C SER A 121 14.13 12.37 -11.84
N VAL A 122 14.93 13.42 -11.93
CA VAL A 122 14.78 14.61 -11.08
C VAL A 122 14.27 15.75 -11.94
N LEU A 123 12.98 16.08 -11.78
CA LEU A 123 12.27 17.08 -12.56
C LEU A 123 11.27 17.83 -11.66
N ASP A 124 11.04 19.09 -11.95
CA ASP A 124 10.07 19.89 -11.20
C ASP A 124 8.78 20.10 -12.00
N LEU A 125 7.66 19.62 -11.46
CA LEU A 125 6.35 19.80 -12.06
C LEU A 125 5.76 21.15 -11.60
N LYS A 126 5.88 22.17 -12.45
CA LYS A 126 5.26 23.46 -12.23
C LYS A 126 3.88 23.51 -12.90
N THR A 127 2.83 23.67 -12.11
CA THR A 127 1.47 23.76 -12.65
C THR A 127 0.68 24.88 -11.98
N THR A 128 -0.22 25.49 -12.75
CA THR A 128 -1.21 26.44 -12.25
C THR A 128 -2.49 25.75 -11.72
N GLY A 129 -2.54 24.41 -11.79
CA GLY A 129 -3.66 23.56 -11.39
C GLY A 129 -4.48 23.02 -12.56
N LYS A 130 -4.01 23.20 -13.80
CA LYS A 130 -4.64 22.64 -15.00
C LYS A 130 -4.09 21.24 -15.31
N THR A 131 -4.98 20.29 -15.56
CA THR A 131 -4.60 18.91 -15.93
C THR A 131 -3.82 18.85 -17.24
N ALA A 132 -4.13 19.74 -18.20
CA ALA A 132 -3.42 19.81 -19.49
C ALA A 132 -1.92 20.10 -19.34
N GLU A 133 -1.51 20.85 -18.31
CA GLU A 133 -0.10 21.13 -18.03
C GLU A 133 0.63 19.88 -17.52
N ALA A 134 -0.03 19.11 -16.66
CA ALA A 134 0.50 17.85 -16.15
C ALA A 134 0.59 16.79 -17.27
N VAL A 135 -0.40 16.71 -18.15
CA VAL A 135 -0.37 15.80 -19.32
C VAL A 135 0.78 16.16 -20.25
N LYS A 136 0.94 17.44 -20.61
CA LYS A 136 2.09 17.89 -21.43
C LYS A 136 3.43 17.52 -20.79
N PHE A 137 3.57 17.72 -19.49
CA PHE A 137 4.80 17.33 -18.78
C PHE A 137 5.10 15.83 -18.92
N LEU A 138 4.08 14.98 -18.86
CA LEU A 138 4.24 13.52 -19.04
C LEU A 138 4.60 13.15 -20.47
N GLU A 139 3.99 13.79 -21.46
CA GLU A 139 4.25 13.58 -22.89
C GLU A 139 5.65 14.05 -23.27
N ASP A 140 6.06 15.24 -22.84
CA ASP A 140 7.38 15.83 -23.10
C ASP A 140 8.52 14.93 -22.58
N ASN A 141 8.30 14.31 -21.42
CA ASN A 141 9.26 13.38 -20.80
C ASN A 141 9.03 11.91 -21.18
N LYS A 142 8.06 11.61 -22.05
CA LYS A 142 7.72 10.25 -22.53
C LYS A 142 7.34 9.26 -21.41
N PHE A 143 6.72 9.74 -20.36
CA PHE A 143 6.21 8.90 -19.27
C PHE A 143 4.86 8.27 -19.65
N ALA A 144 4.90 7.17 -20.39
CA ALA A 144 3.69 6.51 -20.91
C ALA A 144 2.99 5.55 -19.95
N ARG A 145 3.67 5.16 -18.86
CA ARG A 145 3.19 4.16 -17.88
C ARG A 145 2.99 4.80 -16.52
N LYS A 146 2.82 3.97 -15.48
CA LYS A 146 2.62 4.43 -14.11
C LYS A 146 3.78 5.30 -13.64
N THR A 147 3.49 6.56 -13.38
CA THR A 147 4.47 7.55 -12.95
C THR A 147 4.19 7.97 -11.51
N LEU A 148 5.19 7.79 -10.66
CA LEU A 148 5.19 8.26 -9.28
C LEU A 148 5.87 9.63 -9.22
N ILE A 149 5.14 10.66 -8.81
CA ILE A 149 5.69 12.00 -8.61
C ILE A 149 5.85 12.25 -7.11
N VAL A 150 7.10 12.46 -6.69
CA VAL A 150 7.45 12.72 -5.29
C VAL A 150 7.76 14.20 -5.10
N VAL A 151 6.96 14.87 -4.29
CA VAL A 151 7.09 16.29 -3.96
C VAL A 151 7.33 16.47 -2.47
N GLU A 152 7.90 17.58 -2.07
CA GLU A 152 8.06 17.89 -0.65
C GLU A 152 6.69 18.05 0.02
N GLU A 153 5.84 18.94 -0.51
CA GLU A 153 4.47 19.17 -0.04
C GLU A 153 3.48 19.14 -1.20
N LYS A 154 2.31 18.57 -0.94
CA LYS A 154 1.21 18.53 -1.91
C LYS A 154 0.47 19.86 -1.93
N THR A 155 0.77 20.72 -2.89
CA THR A 155 -0.01 21.95 -3.07
C THR A 155 -1.40 21.65 -3.66
N PRO A 156 -2.43 22.46 -3.36
CA PRO A 156 -3.77 22.27 -3.95
C PRO A 156 -3.76 22.31 -5.49
N ALA A 157 -2.86 23.10 -6.09
CA ALA A 157 -2.68 23.18 -7.53
C ALA A 157 -2.17 21.87 -8.12
N LEU A 158 -1.13 21.28 -7.52
CA LEU A 158 -0.59 19.98 -7.93
C LEU A 158 -1.63 18.86 -7.80
N LEU A 159 -2.36 18.81 -6.69
CA LEU A 159 -3.42 17.83 -6.48
C LEU A 159 -4.50 17.94 -7.56
N ARG A 160 -4.99 19.17 -7.85
CA ARG A 160 -6.00 19.39 -8.89
C ARG A 160 -5.50 18.98 -10.27
N ALA A 161 -4.23 19.25 -10.59
CA ALA A 161 -3.64 18.91 -11.88
C ALA A 161 -3.45 17.41 -12.09
N THR A 162 -3.16 16.64 -11.04
CA THR A 162 -2.77 15.22 -11.14
C THR A 162 -3.86 14.21 -10.80
N ASN A 163 -4.83 14.55 -9.93
CA ASN A 163 -5.84 13.61 -9.44
C ASN A 163 -6.68 12.92 -10.51
N ASN A 164 -6.93 13.57 -11.64
CA ASN A 164 -7.74 12.99 -12.72
C ASN A 164 -6.93 12.13 -13.70
N ILE A 165 -5.62 12.06 -13.55
CA ILE A 165 -4.76 11.28 -14.44
C ILE A 165 -4.54 9.90 -13.81
N GLN A 166 -5.09 8.85 -14.43
CA GLN A 166 -5.08 7.47 -13.88
C GLN A 166 -3.67 6.91 -13.67
N ASN A 167 -2.73 7.27 -14.52
CA ASN A 167 -1.37 6.72 -14.52
C ASN A 167 -0.40 7.51 -13.62
N VAL A 168 -0.87 8.53 -12.91
CA VAL A 168 -0.04 9.40 -12.08
C VAL A 168 -0.41 9.25 -10.62
N LEU A 169 0.58 9.02 -9.79
CA LEU A 169 0.44 9.02 -8.34
C LEU A 169 1.32 10.12 -7.73
N LEU A 170 0.68 11.14 -7.15
CA LEU A 170 1.38 12.20 -6.41
C LEU A 170 1.53 11.83 -4.95
N VAL A 171 2.77 11.79 -4.47
CA VAL A 171 3.10 11.44 -3.08
C VAL A 171 4.02 12.50 -2.48
N SER A 172 3.80 12.88 -1.22
CA SER A 172 4.78 13.71 -0.51
C SER A 172 5.89 12.84 0.05
N THR A 173 7.08 13.40 0.14
CA THR A 173 8.33 12.71 0.52
C THR A 173 8.21 11.88 1.79
N LYS A 174 7.57 12.41 2.84
CA LYS A 174 7.38 11.71 4.13
C LYS A 174 6.44 10.51 4.07
N TYR A 175 5.59 10.41 3.04
CA TYR A 175 4.64 9.31 2.83
C TYR A 175 5.07 8.34 1.73
N LEU A 176 6.30 8.50 1.20
CA LEU A 176 6.87 7.55 0.25
C LEU A 176 7.03 6.17 0.92
N ASN A 177 6.66 5.12 0.19
CA ASN A 177 6.74 3.76 0.70
C ASN A 177 7.15 2.77 -0.40
N VAL A 178 7.53 1.57 0.01
CA VAL A 178 7.99 0.50 -0.90
C VAL A 178 6.91 0.13 -1.92
N TYR A 179 5.64 0.12 -1.53
CA TYR A 179 4.53 -0.20 -2.43
C TYR A 179 4.42 0.80 -3.60
N HIS A 180 4.58 2.10 -3.33
CA HIS A 180 4.58 3.12 -4.37
C HIS A 180 5.76 2.97 -5.33
N ILE A 181 6.96 2.70 -4.80
CA ILE A 181 8.19 2.59 -5.59
C ILE A 181 8.14 1.38 -6.51
N LEU A 182 7.80 0.19 -5.98
CA LEU A 182 7.79 -1.04 -6.76
C LEU A 182 6.65 -1.13 -7.79
N ASN A 183 5.58 -0.37 -7.61
CA ASN A 183 4.46 -0.33 -8.56
C ASN A 183 4.57 0.79 -9.60
N ALA A 184 5.63 1.60 -9.56
CA ALA A 184 5.87 2.67 -10.51
C ALA A 184 6.86 2.24 -11.58
N ASP A 185 6.57 2.56 -12.85
CA ASP A 185 7.48 2.37 -13.97
C ASP A 185 8.42 3.56 -14.14
N ASN A 186 8.02 4.74 -13.66
CA ASN A 186 8.83 5.96 -13.65
C ASN A 186 8.68 6.66 -12.31
N ILE A 187 9.76 7.15 -11.75
CA ILE A 187 9.78 7.86 -10.47
C ILE A 187 10.39 9.24 -10.69
N VAL A 188 9.61 10.27 -10.44
CA VAL A 188 10.02 11.67 -10.62
C VAL A 188 10.13 12.33 -9.25
N PHE A 189 11.32 12.80 -8.91
CA PHE A 189 11.55 13.58 -7.70
C PHE A 189 11.60 15.07 -8.03
N SER A 190 10.89 15.87 -7.25
CA SER A 190 11.13 17.31 -7.22
C SER A 190 12.49 17.60 -6.56
N PRO A 191 13.31 18.54 -7.08
CA PRO A 191 14.57 18.88 -6.43
C PRO A 191 14.46 19.23 -4.95
N ALA A 192 13.38 19.91 -4.57
CA ALA A 192 13.08 20.27 -3.17
C ALA A 192 12.81 19.05 -2.27
N SER A 193 12.41 17.91 -2.82
CA SER A 193 12.11 16.70 -2.05
C SER A 193 13.34 15.92 -1.59
N LEU A 194 14.49 16.07 -2.26
CA LEU A 194 15.70 15.28 -2.00
C LEU A 194 16.31 15.53 -0.59
N PRO A 195 16.50 16.77 -0.12
CA PRO A 195 17.02 17.00 1.22
C PRO A 195 16.11 16.48 2.30
N THR A 196 14.78 16.66 2.16
CA THR A 196 13.78 16.13 3.08
C THR A 196 13.77 14.60 3.08
N LEU A 197 13.96 13.96 1.92
CA LEU A 197 14.08 12.51 1.80
C LEU A 197 15.33 12.00 2.54
N LYS A 198 16.47 12.65 2.38
CA LYS A 198 17.70 12.28 3.07
C LYS A 198 17.53 12.37 4.60
N SER A 199 17.05 13.48 5.13
CA SER A 199 16.86 13.68 6.55
C SER A 199 15.84 12.69 7.17
N TRP A 200 14.85 12.26 6.41
CA TRP A 200 13.85 11.30 6.87
C TRP A 200 14.36 9.86 6.89
N LEU A 201 15.11 9.44 5.85
CA LEU A 201 15.57 8.04 5.70
C LEU A 201 16.89 7.78 6.42
N VAL A 202 17.80 8.74 6.42
CA VAL A 202 19.08 8.69 7.11
C VAL A 202 18.93 9.47 8.41
N LYS A 203 18.59 8.76 9.50
CA LYS A 203 18.78 9.37 10.83
C LYS A 203 20.27 9.46 11.06
N GLU A 204 20.78 10.66 11.21
CA GLU A 204 22.08 10.86 11.86
C GLU A 204 21.91 10.30 13.28
N GLU A 205 22.70 9.26 13.60
CA GLU A 205 22.82 8.78 14.98
C GLU A 205 23.45 9.92 15.76
N ALA A 206 22.66 10.55 16.63
CA ALA A 206 23.12 11.56 17.57
C ALA A 206 23.81 10.87 18.75
#